data_97297b5cb92c52fb1c6d6218690545a7
#
_entry.id   97297b5cb92c52fb1c6d6218690545a7
#
_cell.length_a   1.000
_cell.length_b   1.000
_cell.length_c   1.000
_cell.angle_alpha   90.00
_cell.angle_beta   90.00
_cell.angle_gamma   90.00
#
_symmetry.space_group_name_H-M   'P 1'
#
loop_
_entity.id
_entity.type
_entity.pdbx_description
1 polymer ?
#
loop_
_entity_poly.entity_id
_entity_poly.type
_entity_poly.pdbx_seq_one_letter_code
_entity_poly.pdbx_strand_id
1 'polypeptide(L)'
;MATTETYTLNDFVGDLDRITREETSATRVTERVAPLLAQLVRNPRSIPAEYLRSPAGQRGRYILHRAPKFNVTSVVWRPGDRATAHNHETWGVIGVVENEIEETRYRVTETGAGRAKLEVASVTRHPTGAVSRLVPGDEVHGMYNPTSRDTIEIHVYGRDLAGLKRRRWDDDGTEKPLVSDKYLNC
;
A
#
# COMPACT_ATOMS: atom_id res chain seq x y z
N MET A 1 -20.89 -18.06 -25.34
CA MET A 1 -20.52 -16.93 -24.47
C MET A 1 -19.09 -17.21 -24.00
N ALA A 2 -18.12 -16.39 -24.38
CA ALA A 2 -16.75 -16.54 -23.88
C ALA A 2 -16.76 -16.22 -22.40
N THR A 3 -16.40 -17.18 -21.56
CA THR A 3 -16.08 -16.95 -20.15
C THR A 3 -14.81 -16.09 -20.15
N THR A 4 -14.97 -14.78 -19.89
CA THR A 4 -13.82 -13.94 -19.56
C THR A 4 -13.20 -14.55 -18.29
N GLU A 5 -12.04 -15.18 -18.44
CA GLU A 5 -11.27 -15.65 -17.28
C GLU A 5 -11.07 -14.46 -16.34
N THR A 6 -11.51 -14.64 -15.11
CA THR A 6 -11.44 -13.58 -14.09
C THR A 6 -10.00 -13.53 -13.57
N TYR A 7 -9.34 -12.38 -13.71
CA TYR A 7 -7.97 -12.17 -13.27
C TYR A 7 -7.83 -12.42 -11.76
N THR A 8 -6.96 -13.35 -11.37
CA THR A 8 -6.83 -13.87 -10.00
C THR A 8 -5.57 -13.34 -9.30
N LEU A 9 -5.48 -13.59 -7.98
CA LEU A 9 -4.26 -13.32 -7.21
C LEU A 9 -3.04 -14.09 -7.77
N ASN A 10 -3.23 -15.32 -8.22
CA ASN A 10 -2.14 -16.11 -8.81
C ASN A 10 -1.67 -15.54 -10.14
N ASP A 11 -2.58 -15.08 -11.00
CA ASP A 11 -2.23 -14.40 -12.26
C ASP A 11 -1.44 -13.13 -11.97
N PHE A 12 -1.90 -12.34 -11.00
CA PHE A 12 -1.24 -11.13 -10.57
C PHE A 12 0.18 -11.38 -10.06
N VAL A 13 0.38 -12.40 -9.22
CA VAL A 13 1.70 -12.79 -8.71
C VAL A 13 2.62 -13.23 -9.85
N GLY A 14 2.12 -13.99 -10.83
CA GLY A 14 2.88 -14.39 -12.01
C GLY A 14 3.33 -13.20 -12.86
N ASP A 15 2.44 -12.23 -13.05
CA ASP A 15 2.76 -11.00 -13.78
C ASP A 15 3.78 -10.13 -13.01
N LEU A 16 3.65 -10.01 -11.68
CA LEU A 16 4.63 -9.31 -10.83
C LEU A 16 6.02 -9.93 -10.94
N ASP A 17 6.10 -11.25 -10.87
CA ASP A 17 7.36 -11.96 -10.97
C ASP A 17 8.03 -11.72 -12.34
N ARG A 18 7.26 -11.71 -13.43
CA ARG A 18 7.73 -11.36 -14.76
C ARG A 18 8.19 -9.90 -14.83
N ILE A 19 7.36 -8.94 -14.40
CA ILE A 19 7.67 -7.50 -14.46
C ILE A 19 8.93 -7.19 -13.66
N THR A 20 9.07 -7.71 -12.44
CA THR A 20 10.23 -7.41 -11.57
C THR A 20 11.52 -8.10 -12.00
N ARG A 21 11.46 -9.09 -12.91
CA ARG A 21 12.62 -9.63 -13.60
C ARG A 21 13.06 -8.78 -14.78
N GLU A 22 12.11 -8.24 -15.53
CA GLU A 22 12.35 -7.44 -16.74
C GLU A 22 12.72 -5.99 -16.44
N GLU A 23 12.20 -5.43 -15.35
CA GLU A 23 12.33 -4.00 -15.04
C GLU A 23 13.06 -3.76 -13.71
N THR A 24 13.92 -2.74 -13.71
CA THR A 24 14.62 -2.26 -12.50
C THR A 24 14.22 -0.84 -12.10
N SER A 25 13.61 -0.08 -13.01
CA SER A 25 13.11 1.27 -12.75
C SER A 25 11.82 1.22 -11.93
N ALA A 26 11.81 1.80 -10.73
CA ALA A 26 10.64 1.89 -9.86
C ALA A 26 9.44 2.52 -10.59
N THR A 27 9.67 3.57 -11.37
CA THR A 27 8.62 4.24 -12.17
C THR A 27 7.99 3.26 -13.16
N ARG A 28 8.80 2.55 -13.96
CA ARG A 28 8.30 1.60 -14.95
C ARG A 28 7.64 0.38 -14.33
N VAL A 29 8.19 -0.14 -13.23
CA VAL A 29 7.53 -1.23 -12.47
C VAL A 29 6.15 -0.79 -12.05
N THR A 30 6.00 0.35 -11.36
CA THR A 30 4.70 0.83 -10.89
C THR A 30 3.73 1.15 -12.02
N GLU A 31 4.19 1.65 -13.17
CA GLU A 31 3.36 1.87 -14.36
C GLU A 31 2.78 0.58 -14.92
N ARG A 32 3.57 -0.49 -14.95
CA ARG A 32 3.14 -1.80 -15.44
C ARG A 32 2.25 -2.53 -14.44
N VAL A 33 2.51 -2.39 -13.14
CA VAL A 33 1.78 -3.07 -12.06
C VAL A 33 0.42 -2.45 -11.80
N ALA A 34 0.29 -1.12 -11.87
CA ALA A 34 -0.94 -0.43 -11.52
C ALA A 34 -2.20 -0.92 -12.29
N PRO A 35 -2.19 -1.10 -13.63
CA PRO A 35 -3.36 -1.62 -14.35
C PRO A 35 -3.70 -3.07 -14.00
N LEU A 36 -2.71 -3.88 -13.61
CA LEU A 36 -2.92 -5.26 -13.18
C LEU A 36 -3.53 -5.32 -11.79
N LEU A 37 -3.05 -4.48 -10.86
CA LEU A 37 -3.67 -4.35 -9.55
C LEU A 37 -5.10 -3.84 -9.65
N ALA A 38 -5.39 -2.91 -10.58
CA ALA A 38 -6.76 -2.46 -10.84
C ALA A 38 -7.68 -3.59 -11.33
N GLN A 39 -7.17 -4.62 -12.00
CA GLN A 39 -7.93 -5.81 -12.35
C GLN A 39 -8.16 -6.70 -11.12
N LEU A 40 -7.11 -6.95 -10.32
CA LEU A 40 -7.20 -7.79 -9.13
C LEU A 40 -8.21 -7.25 -8.11
N VAL A 41 -8.16 -5.95 -7.78
CA VAL A 41 -9.06 -5.37 -6.76
C VAL A 41 -10.53 -5.41 -7.15
N ARG A 42 -10.85 -5.58 -8.45
CA ARG A 42 -12.21 -5.82 -8.94
C ARG A 42 -12.67 -7.28 -8.80
N ASN A 43 -11.75 -8.18 -8.44
CA ASN A 43 -12.04 -9.59 -8.18
C ASN A 43 -11.61 -10.02 -6.76
N PRO A 44 -12.20 -9.46 -5.70
CA PRO A 44 -11.82 -9.78 -4.32
C PRO A 44 -12.05 -11.26 -3.96
N ARG A 45 -12.88 -11.99 -4.72
CA ARG A 45 -13.14 -13.42 -4.49
C ARG A 45 -11.91 -14.30 -4.69
N SER A 46 -10.86 -13.82 -5.37
CA SER A 46 -9.58 -14.53 -5.53
C SER A 46 -8.67 -14.43 -4.29
N ILE A 47 -9.05 -13.60 -3.31
CA ILE A 47 -8.30 -13.39 -2.06
C ILE A 47 -9.06 -14.12 -0.94
N PRO A 48 -8.38 -14.91 -0.08
CA PRO A 48 -9.03 -15.56 1.06
C PRO A 48 -9.77 -14.57 1.94
N ALA A 49 -11.04 -14.85 2.24
CA ALA A 49 -11.94 -13.91 2.90
C ALA A 49 -11.47 -13.51 4.30
N GLU A 50 -10.73 -14.38 4.98
CA GLU A 50 -10.14 -14.10 6.29
C GLU A 50 -9.09 -12.97 6.25
N TYR A 51 -8.44 -12.74 5.10
CA TYR A 51 -7.46 -11.67 4.92
C TYR A 51 -8.09 -10.34 4.46
N LEU A 52 -9.40 -10.32 4.30
CA LEU A 52 -10.18 -9.11 3.98
C LEU A 52 -10.99 -8.61 5.18
N ARG A 53 -10.55 -8.92 6.41
CA ARG A 53 -11.25 -8.54 7.66
C ARG A 53 -10.27 -8.06 8.72
N SER A 54 -10.71 -7.12 9.54
CA SER A 54 -9.99 -6.74 10.75
C SER A 54 -10.29 -7.73 11.87
N PRO A 55 -9.26 -8.22 12.60
CA PRO A 55 -9.50 -8.86 13.89
C PRO A 55 -10.07 -7.87 14.90
N ALA A 56 -10.75 -8.39 15.93
CA ALA A 56 -11.28 -7.53 16.98
C ALA A 56 -10.18 -6.66 17.63
N GLY A 57 -10.39 -5.35 17.63
CA GLY A 57 -9.54 -4.40 18.33
C GLY A 57 -8.27 -3.95 17.59
N GLN A 58 -7.93 -4.49 16.42
CA GLN A 58 -6.71 -4.09 15.68
C GLN A 58 -6.91 -4.01 14.17
N ARG A 59 -6.04 -3.27 13.50
CA ARG A 59 -5.96 -3.20 12.04
C ARG A 59 -5.61 -4.56 11.44
N GLY A 60 -6.29 -4.97 10.38
CA GLY A 60 -5.91 -6.16 9.61
C GLY A 60 -4.65 -5.88 8.80
N ARG A 61 -3.69 -6.80 8.83
CA ARG A 61 -2.48 -6.73 8.00
C ARG A 61 -1.97 -8.14 7.73
N TYR A 62 -2.12 -8.59 6.50
CA TYR A 62 -1.85 -9.97 6.11
C TYR A 62 -0.91 -10.02 4.92
N ILE A 63 0.01 -10.98 4.94
CA ILE A 63 0.82 -11.30 3.77
C ILE A 63 0.03 -12.26 2.86
N LEU A 64 -0.13 -11.89 1.60
CA LEU A 64 -0.75 -12.71 0.57
C LEU A 64 0.29 -13.46 -0.25
N HIS A 65 1.44 -12.82 -0.50
CA HIS A 65 2.56 -13.43 -1.21
C HIS A 65 3.89 -12.75 -0.85
N ARG A 66 4.96 -13.55 -0.78
CA ARG A 66 6.36 -13.08 -0.64
C ARG A 66 7.21 -13.61 -1.77
N ALA A 67 8.00 -12.72 -2.35
CA ALA A 67 9.06 -13.05 -3.29
C ALA A 67 10.32 -12.22 -2.98
N PRO A 68 11.49 -12.57 -3.51
CA PRO A 68 12.73 -11.82 -3.25
C PRO A 68 12.69 -10.35 -3.70
N LYS A 69 11.88 -10.01 -4.71
CA LYS A 69 11.82 -8.68 -5.32
C LYS A 69 10.51 -7.94 -5.07
N PHE A 70 9.53 -8.57 -4.44
CA PHE A 70 8.25 -7.94 -4.09
C PHE A 70 7.50 -8.71 -3.01
N ASN A 71 6.52 -8.06 -2.41
CA ASN A 71 5.49 -8.71 -1.62
C ASN A 71 4.11 -8.17 -1.99
N VAL A 72 3.08 -8.95 -1.66
CA VAL A 72 1.67 -8.56 -1.78
C VAL A 72 1.03 -8.72 -0.42
N THR A 73 0.35 -7.68 0.05
CA THR A 73 -0.29 -7.67 1.37
C THR A 73 -1.72 -7.17 1.28
N SER A 74 -2.58 -7.66 2.15
CA SER A 74 -3.88 -7.06 2.44
C SER A 74 -3.78 -6.20 3.69
N VAL A 75 -4.36 -5.01 3.64
CA VAL A 75 -4.48 -4.09 4.77
C VAL A 75 -5.94 -3.72 4.94
N VAL A 76 -6.45 -3.88 6.16
CA VAL A 76 -7.82 -3.53 6.51
C VAL A 76 -7.79 -2.41 7.55
N TRP A 77 -8.25 -1.24 7.13
CA TRP A 77 -8.32 -0.01 7.92
C TRP A 77 -9.68 0.09 8.59
N ARG A 78 -9.72 0.08 9.91
CA ARG A 78 -10.96 0.31 10.64
C ARG A 78 -11.40 1.77 10.57
N PRO A 79 -12.67 2.07 10.87
CA PRO A 79 -13.12 3.47 11.02
C PRO A 79 -12.19 4.29 11.91
N GLY A 80 -11.71 5.43 11.40
CA GLY A 80 -10.81 6.32 12.11
C GLY A 80 -9.33 5.92 12.14
N ASP A 81 -8.97 4.75 11.63
CA ASP A 81 -7.56 4.35 11.52
C ASP A 81 -6.78 5.31 10.63
N ARG A 82 -5.57 5.67 11.08
CA ARG A 82 -4.67 6.57 10.33
C ARG A 82 -3.22 6.12 10.41
N ALA A 83 -2.46 6.48 9.40
CA ALA A 83 -1.00 6.49 9.40
C ALA A 83 -0.53 7.92 9.13
N THR A 84 0.36 8.45 9.97
CA THR A 84 1.00 9.75 9.75
C THR A 84 1.89 9.73 8.53
N ALA A 85 2.42 10.87 8.12
CA ALA A 85 3.38 10.96 7.02
C ALA A 85 4.51 9.94 7.21
N HIS A 86 4.77 9.10 6.20
CA HIS A 86 5.80 8.06 6.25
C HIS A 86 6.30 7.70 4.86
N ASN A 87 7.50 7.11 4.81
CA ASN A 87 8.10 6.58 3.58
C ASN A 87 8.11 5.04 3.57
N HIS A 88 8.54 4.46 2.45
CA HIS A 88 8.57 3.01 2.25
C HIS A 88 9.96 2.48 1.92
N GLU A 89 10.90 3.34 1.50
CA GLU A 89 12.26 2.99 1.04
C GLU A 89 12.23 2.00 -0.15
N THR A 90 11.13 1.97 -0.88
CA THR A 90 10.90 1.11 -2.04
C THR A 90 9.71 1.63 -2.86
N TRP A 91 9.59 1.15 -4.09
CA TRP A 91 8.37 1.40 -4.85
C TRP A 91 7.17 0.66 -4.25
N GLY A 92 5.98 1.21 -4.48
CA GLY A 92 4.72 0.59 -4.08
C GLY A 92 3.59 0.88 -5.06
N VAL A 93 2.60 0.00 -5.05
CA VAL A 93 1.31 0.20 -5.72
C VAL A 93 0.22 -0.25 -4.76
N ILE A 94 -0.77 0.60 -4.55
CA ILE A 94 -1.85 0.37 -3.58
C ILE A 94 -3.17 0.42 -4.32
N GLY A 95 -4.02 -0.57 -4.12
CA GLY A 95 -5.34 -0.66 -4.75
C GLY A 95 -6.45 -0.85 -3.72
N VAL A 96 -7.54 -0.09 -3.86
CA VAL A 96 -8.71 -0.16 -2.96
C VAL A 96 -9.67 -1.25 -3.42
N VAL A 97 -9.88 -2.25 -2.58
CA VAL A 97 -10.80 -3.38 -2.81
C VAL A 97 -12.22 -3.01 -2.42
N GLU A 98 -12.38 -2.35 -1.26
CA GLU A 98 -13.69 -2.02 -0.70
C GLU A 98 -13.65 -0.70 0.04
N ASN A 99 -14.75 0.07 -0.05
CA ASN A 99 -14.95 1.36 0.58
C ASN A 99 -14.04 2.45 -0.02
N GLU A 100 -13.58 3.41 0.77
CA GLU A 100 -12.69 4.49 0.34
C GLU A 100 -11.65 4.80 1.41
N ILE A 101 -10.53 5.39 1.00
CA ILE A 101 -9.45 5.87 1.87
C ILE A 101 -9.04 7.27 1.45
N GLU A 102 -8.64 8.10 2.40
CA GLU A 102 -8.02 9.40 2.14
C GLU A 102 -6.50 9.27 2.21
N GLU A 103 -5.82 9.66 1.13
CA GLU A 103 -4.37 9.76 1.03
C GLU A 103 -3.95 11.23 1.02
N THR A 104 -3.06 11.60 1.94
CA THR A 104 -2.37 12.90 1.91
C THR A 104 -0.93 12.68 1.46
N ARG A 105 -0.53 13.31 0.35
CA ARG A 105 0.85 13.32 -0.15
C ARG A 105 1.61 14.51 0.40
N TYR A 106 2.90 14.32 0.68
CA TYR A 106 3.74 15.37 1.25
C TYR A 106 5.02 15.56 0.44
N ARG A 107 5.42 16.82 0.26
CA ARG A 107 6.79 17.18 -0.01
C ARG A 107 7.52 17.33 1.31
N VAL A 108 8.67 16.68 1.42
CA VAL A 108 9.48 16.69 2.63
C VAL A 108 10.75 17.47 2.36
N THR A 109 10.98 18.55 3.15
CA THR A 109 12.23 19.30 3.14
C THR A 109 12.88 19.14 4.50
N GLU A 110 14.04 18.48 4.53
CA GLU A 110 14.80 18.29 5.75
C GLU A 110 15.33 19.62 6.27
N THR A 111 15.13 19.89 7.57
CA THR A 111 15.56 21.13 8.22
C THR A 111 16.69 20.92 9.22
N GLY A 112 17.20 19.67 9.34
CA GLY A 112 18.25 19.27 10.26
C GLY A 112 17.74 18.86 11.64
N ALA A 113 18.62 18.32 12.47
CA ALA A 113 18.33 17.89 13.85
C ALA A 113 17.12 16.92 14.00
N GLY A 114 16.91 16.03 13.00
CA GLY A 114 15.79 15.06 13.02
C GLY A 114 14.42 15.70 12.80
N ARG A 115 14.35 16.83 12.12
CA ARG A 115 13.12 17.53 11.75
C ARG A 115 13.03 17.75 10.25
N ALA A 116 11.79 17.79 9.75
CA ALA A 116 11.49 18.11 8.37
C ALA A 116 10.28 19.06 8.30
N LYS A 117 10.27 19.92 7.29
CA LYS A 117 9.06 20.63 6.89
C LYS A 117 8.24 19.72 5.99
N LEU A 118 7.01 19.47 6.39
CA LEU A 118 6.03 18.73 5.60
C LEU A 118 5.09 19.70 4.91
N GLU A 119 5.11 19.71 3.59
CA GLU A 119 4.16 20.49 2.79
C GLU A 119 3.16 19.55 2.14
N VAL A 120 1.87 19.75 2.38
CA VAL A 120 0.82 18.98 1.72
C VAL A 120 0.87 19.27 0.22
N ALA A 121 1.16 18.24 -0.56
CA ALA A 121 1.18 18.30 -2.02
C ALA A 121 -0.21 18.02 -2.61
N SER A 122 -0.94 17.07 -2.03
CA SER A 122 -2.32 16.75 -2.41
C SER A 122 -3.04 16.02 -1.30
N VAL A 123 -4.37 16.09 -1.30
CA VAL A 123 -5.28 15.23 -0.53
C VAL A 123 -6.24 14.61 -1.53
N THR A 124 -6.30 13.28 -1.56
CA THR A 124 -7.10 12.53 -2.53
C THR A 124 -7.90 11.45 -1.83
N ARG A 125 -9.17 11.33 -2.15
CA ARG A 125 -9.99 10.17 -1.76
C ARG A 125 -9.96 9.14 -2.86
N HIS A 126 -9.58 7.92 -2.50
CA HIS A 126 -9.49 6.77 -3.38
C HIS A 126 -10.68 5.85 -3.11
N PRO A 127 -11.68 5.81 -3.99
CA PRO A 127 -12.81 4.87 -3.85
C PRO A 127 -12.41 3.45 -4.28
N THR A 128 -13.31 2.50 -4.05
CA THR A 128 -13.21 1.12 -4.56
C THR A 128 -12.77 1.10 -6.03
N GLY A 129 -11.75 0.30 -6.33
CA GLY A 129 -11.15 0.16 -7.66
C GLY A 129 -10.06 1.18 -8.01
N ALA A 130 -9.88 2.22 -7.19
CA ALA A 130 -8.78 3.17 -7.37
C ALA A 130 -7.42 2.52 -7.09
N VAL A 131 -6.40 3.00 -7.79
CA VAL A 131 -5.00 2.56 -7.63
C VAL A 131 -4.09 3.77 -7.54
N SER A 132 -3.22 3.78 -6.54
CA SER A 132 -2.21 4.79 -6.26
C SER A 132 -0.82 4.18 -6.42
N ARG A 133 0.17 4.98 -6.87
CA ARG A 133 1.56 4.54 -7.07
C ARG A 133 2.48 5.33 -6.16
N LEU A 134 3.48 4.65 -5.60
CA LEU A 134 4.54 5.20 -4.77
C LEU A 134 5.88 4.97 -5.46
N VAL A 135 6.59 6.04 -5.75
CA VAL A 135 7.93 5.97 -6.35
C VAL A 135 8.92 6.63 -5.38
N PRO A 136 10.08 6.00 -5.08
CA PRO A 136 11.07 6.58 -4.19
C PRO A 136 11.43 8.02 -4.58
N GLY A 137 11.42 8.91 -3.59
CA GLY A 137 11.59 10.36 -3.78
C GLY A 137 10.27 11.15 -3.84
N ASP A 138 9.13 10.51 -4.17
CA ASP A 138 7.79 11.10 -4.18
C ASP A 138 6.77 10.16 -3.51
N GLU A 139 7.21 9.46 -2.48
CA GLU A 139 6.45 8.37 -1.86
C GLU A 139 5.87 8.72 -0.47
N VAL A 140 6.25 9.89 0.09
CA VAL A 140 5.82 10.22 1.46
C VAL A 140 4.35 10.56 1.48
N HIS A 141 3.62 9.74 2.24
CA HIS A 141 2.18 9.94 2.38
C HIS A 141 1.67 9.61 3.79
N GLY A 142 0.49 10.13 4.10
CA GLY A 142 -0.35 9.71 5.21
C GLY A 142 -1.63 9.09 4.70
N MET A 143 -2.23 8.18 5.48
CA MET A 143 -3.47 7.50 5.13
C MET A 143 -4.50 7.66 6.26
N TYR A 144 -5.77 7.79 5.90
CA TYR A 144 -6.86 7.92 6.86
C TYR A 144 -8.14 7.28 6.32
N ASN A 145 -8.79 6.44 7.14
CA ASN A 145 -10.15 5.97 6.86
C ASN A 145 -11.17 6.92 7.51
N PRO A 146 -11.77 7.86 6.76
CA PRO A 146 -12.73 8.84 7.29
C PRO A 146 -14.14 8.26 7.44
N THR A 147 -14.35 7.01 7.06
CA THR A 147 -15.69 6.40 6.98
C THR A 147 -16.07 5.65 8.25
N SER A 148 -17.31 5.21 8.33
CA SER A 148 -17.84 4.37 9.43
C SER A 148 -17.71 2.87 9.18
N ARG A 149 -17.05 2.46 8.10
CA ARG A 149 -16.83 1.04 7.72
C ARG A 149 -15.35 0.75 7.51
N ASP A 150 -15.00 -0.52 7.56
CA ASP A 150 -13.65 -0.95 7.18
C ASP A 150 -13.36 -0.59 5.72
N THR A 151 -12.14 -0.15 5.44
CA THR A 151 -11.60 0.00 4.10
C THR A 151 -10.57 -1.08 3.88
N ILE A 152 -10.63 -1.74 2.72
CA ILE A 152 -9.75 -2.85 2.37
C ILE A 152 -8.88 -2.44 1.20
N GLU A 153 -7.57 -2.64 1.35
CA GLU A 153 -6.58 -2.36 0.32
C GLU A 153 -5.67 -3.56 0.07
N ILE A 154 -5.20 -3.69 -1.16
CA ILE A 154 -4.06 -4.53 -1.51
C ILE A 154 -2.85 -3.64 -1.77
N HIS A 155 -1.78 -3.90 -1.04
CA HIS A 155 -0.52 -3.19 -1.17
C HIS A 155 0.52 -4.11 -1.80
N VAL A 156 1.24 -3.60 -2.78
CA VAL A 156 2.38 -4.26 -3.41
C VAL A 156 3.61 -3.41 -3.22
N TYR A 157 4.68 -3.99 -2.70
CA TYR A 157 5.94 -3.28 -2.49
C TYR A 157 7.12 -4.07 -3.06
N GLY A 158 8.15 -3.37 -3.50
CA GLY A 158 9.40 -3.94 -3.99
C GLY A 158 10.27 -4.59 -2.92
N ARG A 159 9.85 -4.51 -1.65
CA ARG A 159 10.52 -5.12 -0.48
C ARG A 159 9.50 -5.49 0.58
N ASP A 160 9.83 -6.47 1.41
CA ASP A 160 9.04 -6.72 2.61
C ASP A 160 9.23 -5.57 3.61
N LEU A 161 8.13 -4.97 4.04
CA LEU A 161 8.16 -3.87 5.01
C LEU A 161 8.18 -4.36 6.45
N ALA A 162 7.93 -5.65 6.73
CA ALA A 162 8.01 -6.19 8.08
C ALA A 162 9.48 -6.17 8.56
N GLY A 163 9.73 -5.47 9.66
CA GLY A 163 11.07 -5.30 10.22
C GLY A 163 11.97 -4.30 9.46
N LEU A 164 11.54 -3.77 8.31
CA LEU A 164 12.31 -2.75 7.59
C LEU A 164 12.28 -1.42 8.35
N LYS A 165 13.47 -0.89 8.64
CA LYS A 165 13.60 0.44 9.24
C LYS A 165 13.30 1.51 8.21
N ARG A 166 12.29 2.33 8.49
CA ARG A 166 11.81 3.43 7.66
C ARG A 166 11.63 4.68 8.51
N ARG A 167 11.16 5.75 7.92
CA ARG A 167 10.91 7.02 8.59
C ARG A 167 9.42 7.35 8.59
N ARG A 168 8.96 7.94 9.67
CA ARG A 168 7.69 8.64 9.76
C ARG A 168 7.91 10.01 10.39
N TRP A 169 6.98 10.89 10.17
CA TRP A 169 7.00 12.23 10.74
C TRP A 169 5.70 12.48 11.51
N ASP A 170 5.83 13.07 12.66
CA ASP A 170 4.69 13.61 13.41
C ASP A 170 4.22 14.92 12.74
N ASP A 171 3.04 15.41 13.10
CA ASP A 171 2.42 16.61 12.49
C ASP A 171 3.29 17.87 12.67
N ASP A 172 4.16 17.93 13.67
CA ASP A 172 5.12 18.99 13.90
C ASP A 172 6.43 18.86 13.11
N GLY A 173 6.53 17.85 12.24
CA GLY A 173 7.71 17.54 11.43
C GLY A 173 8.82 16.80 12.16
N THR A 174 8.61 16.34 13.38
CA THR A 174 9.58 15.52 14.10
C THR A 174 9.70 14.16 13.44
N GLU A 175 10.91 13.82 12.98
CA GLU A 175 11.21 12.50 12.40
C GLU A 175 11.29 11.45 13.49
N LYS A 176 10.69 10.29 13.22
CA LYS A 176 10.75 9.10 14.09
C LYS A 176 11.00 7.84 13.26
N PRO A 177 11.66 6.84 13.84
CA PRO A 177 11.78 5.54 13.18
C PRO A 177 10.39 4.90 13.05
N LEU A 178 10.18 4.24 11.91
CA LEU A 178 9.02 3.41 11.65
C LEU A 178 9.48 1.99 11.31
N VAL A 179 9.10 1.05 12.13
CA VAL A 179 9.26 -0.39 11.86
C VAL A 179 7.87 -1.00 11.90
N SER A 180 7.48 -1.63 10.80
CA SER A 180 6.19 -2.31 10.77
C SER A 180 6.25 -3.64 11.53
N ASP A 181 5.20 -3.93 12.27
CA ASP A 181 5.00 -5.22 12.94
C ASP A 181 4.97 -6.37 11.95
N LYS A 182 5.04 -7.59 12.46
CA LYS A 182 4.79 -8.80 11.67
C LYS A 182 3.37 -8.81 11.13
N TYR A 183 3.15 -9.56 10.08
CA TYR A 183 1.80 -9.80 9.57
C TYR A 183 1.05 -10.74 10.52
N LEU A 184 -0.27 -10.63 10.53
CA LEU A 184 -1.12 -11.38 11.45
C LEU A 184 -1.19 -12.89 11.14
N ASN A 185 -0.77 -13.28 9.95
CA ASN A 185 -0.81 -14.66 9.46
C ASN A 185 0.59 -15.30 9.31
N CYS A 186 1.63 -14.74 9.96
CA CYS A 186 2.96 -15.36 10.02
C CYS A 186 3.82 -14.84 11.19
#